data_bcaad4baf186b93ff708ea8006f28e0a
#
_entry.id   bcaad4baf186b93ff708ea8006f28e0a
#
_cell.length_a   1.000
_cell.length_b   1.000
_cell.length_c   1.000
_cell.angle_alpha   90.00
_cell.angle_beta   90.00
_cell.angle_gamma   90.00
#
_symmetry.space_group_name_H-M   'P 1'
#
loop_
_entity.id
_entity.type
_entity.pdbx_description
1 polymer ?
#
loop_
_entity_poly.entity_id
_entity_poly.type
_entity_poly.pdbx_seq_one_letter_code
_entity_poly.pdbx_strand_id
1 'polypeptide(L)'
;MNTGRTTATANNDMTILYAARMDVTPSFIKTFEDWYDNRHAPDLIRSGFYSCSAYYALTGSPTIHNIYLIPSVDIFTSEKYLTARNPEVDKLRSTVLDNVSNRSNTPYEQIAVMNAESSDVPNSEMALGLQFNSEESIDSVKQRFSNVFAGCTNSVRLCRRSGSHINVSQEPEWYLFGQISESNNDCSGMFSEMATHYEMDLSQQTLKLRVSFNA
;
A
#
# COMPACT_ATOMS: atom_id res chain seq x y z
N MET A 1 -42.34 -25.60 9.02
CA MET A 1 -41.69 -24.28 9.16
C MET A 1 -40.27 -24.45 8.67
N ASN A 2 -40.02 -23.95 7.47
CA ASN A 2 -38.75 -24.17 6.77
C ASN A 2 -37.95 -22.87 6.83
N THR A 3 -36.98 -22.79 7.73
CA THR A 3 -36.11 -21.61 7.87
C THR A 3 -35.03 -21.68 6.81
N GLY A 4 -35.27 -21.05 5.67
CA GLY A 4 -34.28 -20.85 4.63
C GLY A 4 -33.11 -20.02 5.18
N ARG A 5 -31.99 -20.70 5.38
CA ARG A 5 -30.69 -20.07 5.66
C ARG A 5 -30.14 -19.54 4.33
N THR A 6 -30.34 -18.25 4.09
CA THR A 6 -29.70 -17.57 2.98
C THR A 6 -28.19 -17.54 3.28
N THR A 7 -27.45 -18.40 2.61
CA THR A 7 -25.99 -18.29 2.54
C THR A 7 -25.66 -17.05 1.71
N ALA A 8 -25.29 -15.96 2.37
CA ALA A 8 -24.66 -14.86 1.68
C ALA A 8 -23.38 -15.41 1.05
N THR A 9 -23.34 -15.46 -0.27
CA THR A 9 -22.12 -15.63 -1.03
C THR A 9 -21.23 -14.42 -0.69
N ALA A 10 -20.21 -14.65 0.08
CA ALA A 10 -19.14 -13.67 0.26
C ALA A 10 -18.50 -13.47 -1.12
N ASN A 11 -18.88 -12.40 -1.82
CA ASN A 11 -18.05 -11.83 -2.84
C ASN A 11 -16.78 -11.35 -2.14
N ASN A 12 -15.75 -12.18 -2.27
CA ASN A 12 -14.42 -11.84 -1.80
C ASN A 12 -13.79 -10.87 -2.82
N ASP A 13 -14.34 -9.67 -2.94
CA ASP A 13 -13.72 -8.57 -3.65
C ASP A 13 -12.53 -8.08 -2.81
N MET A 14 -11.43 -8.88 -2.85
CA MET A 14 -10.19 -8.49 -2.20
C MET A 14 -9.64 -7.28 -2.94
N THR A 15 -9.63 -6.15 -2.27
CA THR A 15 -9.01 -4.93 -2.79
C THR A 15 -7.50 -5.14 -2.95
N ILE A 16 -6.95 -4.52 -4.00
CA ILE A 16 -5.50 -4.48 -4.24
C ILE A 16 -4.90 -3.33 -3.44
N LEU A 17 -3.84 -3.60 -2.69
CA LEU A 17 -3.00 -2.57 -2.12
C LEU A 17 -1.97 -2.17 -3.17
N TYR A 18 -2.02 -0.92 -3.64
CA TYR A 18 -1.07 -0.41 -4.61
C TYR A 18 -0.10 0.54 -3.91
N ALA A 19 1.19 0.20 -3.92
CA ALA A 19 2.23 1.00 -3.31
C ALA A 19 3.04 1.74 -4.38
N ALA A 20 3.02 3.07 -4.34
CA ALA A 20 3.87 3.93 -5.15
C ALA A 20 4.89 4.62 -4.25
N ARG A 21 6.17 4.28 -4.42
CA ARG A 21 7.25 4.77 -3.57
C ARG A 21 8.27 5.53 -4.40
N MET A 22 8.81 6.59 -3.83
CA MET A 22 9.75 7.45 -4.54
C MET A 22 10.53 8.36 -3.59
N ASP A 23 11.65 8.86 -4.07
CA ASP A 23 12.29 10.03 -3.53
C ASP A 23 11.94 11.26 -4.37
N VAL A 24 11.76 12.40 -3.72
CA VAL A 24 11.50 13.69 -4.39
C VAL A 24 12.68 14.61 -4.13
N THR A 25 13.14 15.31 -5.16
CA THR A 25 14.18 16.35 -5.01
C THR A 25 13.79 17.31 -3.88
N PRO A 26 14.66 17.54 -2.88
CA PRO A 26 14.31 18.32 -1.69
C PRO A 26 13.73 19.70 -1.97
N SER A 27 14.26 20.41 -2.94
CA SER A 27 13.74 21.73 -3.36
C SER A 27 12.37 21.68 -4.06
N PHE A 28 11.93 20.47 -4.45
CA PHE A 28 10.66 20.26 -5.18
C PHE A 28 9.55 19.65 -4.31
N ILE A 29 9.85 19.27 -3.06
CA ILE A 29 8.89 18.59 -2.16
C ILE A 29 7.59 19.37 -2.04
N LYS A 30 7.64 20.67 -1.77
CA LYS A 30 6.40 21.48 -1.63
C LYS A 30 5.56 21.48 -2.91
N THR A 31 6.18 21.59 -4.06
CA THR A 31 5.45 21.55 -5.35
C THR A 31 4.83 20.18 -5.58
N PHE A 32 5.55 19.10 -5.22
CA PHE A 32 5.04 17.73 -5.28
C PHE A 32 3.82 17.57 -4.37
N GLU A 33 3.89 18.03 -3.12
CA GLU A 33 2.78 17.94 -2.16
C GLU A 33 1.56 18.70 -2.65
N ASP A 34 1.74 19.97 -3.07
CA ASP A 34 0.67 20.82 -3.58
C ASP A 34 -0.01 20.17 -4.81
N TRP A 35 0.77 19.59 -5.71
CA TRP A 35 0.25 18.83 -6.85
C TRP A 35 -0.47 17.56 -6.42
N TYR A 36 0.13 16.78 -5.51
CA TYR A 36 -0.46 15.53 -5.03
C TYR A 36 -1.82 15.76 -4.37
N ASP A 37 -1.87 16.74 -3.45
CA ASP A 37 -3.05 16.99 -2.63
C ASP A 37 -4.21 17.63 -3.41
N ASN A 38 -3.88 18.58 -4.30
CA ASN A 38 -4.91 19.36 -4.98
C ASN A 38 -5.28 18.81 -6.35
N ARG A 39 -4.47 17.90 -6.90
CA ARG A 39 -4.68 17.39 -8.24
C ARG A 39 -4.62 15.87 -8.30
N HIS A 40 -3.45 15.28 -8.01
CA HIS A 40 -3.19 13.88 -8.31
C HIS A 40 -4.08 12.92 -7.53
N ALA A 41 -4.10 13.00 -6.19
CA ALA A 41 -4.91 12.10 -5.36
C ALA A 41 -6.42 12.29 -5.59
N PRO A 42 -6.96 13.53 -5.65
CA PRO A 42 -8.36 13.73 -6.05
C PRO A 42 -8.73 13.16 -7.43
N ASP A 43 -7.83 13.25 -8.41
CA ASP A 43 -8.06 12.68 -9.74
C ASP A 43 -8.08 11.15 -9.71
N LEU A 44 -7.22 10.51 -8.90
CA LEU A 44 -7.24 9.07 -8.70
C LEU A 44 -8.54 8.60 -8.04
N ILE A 45 -9.02 9.28 -7.01
CA ILE A 45 -10.31 8.98 -6.37
C ILE A 45 -11.44 9.08 -7.42
N ARG A 46 -11.49 10.16 -8.20
CA ARG A 46 -12.47 10.30 -9.29
C ARG A 46 -12.36 9.22 -10.37
N SER A 47 -11.19 8.64 -10.53
CA SER A 47 -10.95 7.54 -11.46
C SER A 47 -11.40 6.19 -10.94
N GLY A 48 -11.78 6.09 -9.64
CA GLY A 48 -12.29 4.88 -9.02
C GLY A 48 -11.34 4.21 -8.03
N PHE A 49 -10.27 4.90 -7.60
CA PHE A 49 -9.49 4.47 -6.44
C PHE A 49 -10.34 4.60 -5.19
N TYR A 50 -10.26 3.65 -4.29
CA TYR A 50 -11.00 3.68 -3.02
C TYR A 50 -10.36 4.61 -1.99
N SER A 51 -9.03 4.65 -1.96
CA SER A 51 -8.28 5.56 -1.09
C SER A 51 -6.89 5.87 -1.62
N CYS A 52 -6.37 7.01 -1.16
CA CYS A 52 -5.00 7.46 -1.39
C CYS A 52 -4.43 7.96 -0.07
N SER A 53 -3.45 7.27 0.52
CA SER A 53 -2.79 7.67 1.77
C SER A 53 -1.31 7.89 1.51
N ALA A 54 -0.83 9.10 1.78
CA ALA A 54 0.56 9.48 1.59
C ALA A 54 1.31 9.50 2.92
N TYR A 55 2.42 8.79 2.97
CA TYR A 55 3.29 8.69 4.13
C TYR A 55 4.69 9.20 3.80
N TYR A 56 5.35 9.75 4.82
CA TYR A 56 6.79 9.96 4.83
C TYR A 56 7.49 8.83 5.57
N ALA A 57 8.54 8.28 4.98
CA ALA A 57 9.46 7.41 5.71
C ALA A 57 10.27 8.26 6.71
N LEU A 58 10.23 7.89 7.98
CA LEU A 58 11.06 8.51 9.02
C LEU A 58 12.49 7.95 8.98
N THR A 59 12.65 6.76 8.39
CA THR A 59 13.94 6.08 8.21
C THR A 59 14.00 5.43 6.85
N GLY A 60 15.19 5.39 6.25
CA GLY A 60 15.43 4.69 4.98
C GLY A 60 14.98 5.46 3.73
N SER A 61 14.99 4.77 2.61
CA SER A 61 14.62 5.26 1.28
C SER A 61 13.82 4.16 0.56
N PRO A 62 12.84 4.49 -0.28
CA PRO A 62 12.38 5.83 -0.65
C PRO A 62 11.69 6.59 0.49
N THR A 63 11.73 7.93 0.43
CA THR A 63 11.22 8.81 1.49
C THR A 63 9.70 9.03 1.43
N ILE A 64 9.08 8.83 0.28
CA ILE A 64 7.63 8.98 0.08
C ILE A 64 7.02 7.63 -0.26
N HIS A 65 5.96 7.28 0.49
CA HIS A 65 5.15 6.09 0.30
C HIS A 65 3.69 6.48 0.12
N ASN A 66 3.19 6.36 -1.10
CA ASN A 66 1.77 6.53 -1.38
C ASN A 66 1.14 5.14 -1.43
N ILE A 67 0.24 4.89 -0.50
CA ILE A 67 -0.50 3.63 -0.36
C ILE A 67 -1.93 3.86 -0.82
N TYR A 68 -2.35 3.08 -1.79
CA TYR A 68 -3.68 3.16 -2.38
C TYR A 68 -4.42 1.85 -2.20
N LEU A 69 -5.74 1.93 -2.05
CA LEU A 69 -6.61 0.79 -2.27
C LEU A 69 -7.32 0.96 -3.61
N ILE A 70 -7.29 -0.08 -4.42
CA ILE A 70 -7.91 -0.11 -5.75
C ILE A 70 -8.77 -1.37 -5.93
N PRO A 71 -9.84 -1.32 -6.74
CA PRO A 71 -10.70 -2.48 -6.98
C PRO A 71 -9.99 -3.63 -7.68
N SER A 72 -9.20 -3.33 -8.70
CA SER A 72 -8.38 -4.27 -9.46
C SER A 72 -7.29 -3.53 -10.23
N VAL A 73 -6.34 -4.27 -10.79
CA VAL A 73 -5.30 -3.71 -11.67
C VAL A 73 -5.85 -3.17 -12.98
N ASP A 74 -7.05 -3.57 -13.40
CA ASP A 74 -7.69 -3.09 -14.63
C ASP A 74 -8.00 -1.60 -14.58
N ILE A 75 -8.06 -1.01 -13.36
CA ILE A 75 -8.26 0.43 -13.21
C ILE A 75 -7.22 1.24 -13.98
N PHE A 76 -5.99 0.72 -14.12
CA PHE A 76 -4.90 1.40 -14.82
C PHE A 76 -5.09 1.51 -16.34
N THR A 77 -6.03 0.76 -16.90
CA THR A 77 -6.42 0.82 -18.32
C THR A 77 -7.77 1.51 -18.53
N SER A 78 -8.44 1.91 -17.45
CA SER A 78 -9.72 2.60 -17.53
C SER A 78 -9.60 3.99 -18.19
N GLU A 79 -10.61 4.38 -18.96
CA GLU A 79 -10.65 5.69 -19.61
C GLU A 79 -10.49 6.84 -18.62
N LYS A 80 -11.14 6.76 -17.46
CA LYS A 80 -11.08 7.79 -16.42
C LYS A 80 -9.65 7.96 -15.91
N TYR A 81 -8.95 6.85 -15.62
CA TYR A 81 -7.57 6.87 -15.15
C TYR A 81 -6.61 7.41 -16.22
N LEU A 82 -6.75 6.97 -17.46
CA LEU A 82 -5.92 7.44 -18.59
C LEU A 82 -6.14 8.92 -18.86
N THR A 83 -7.39 9.40 -18.79
CA THR A 83 -7.72 10.82 -18.92
C THR A 83 -7.07 11.65 -17.80
N ALA A 84 -7.17 11.20 -16.55
CA ALA A 84 -6.57 11.90 -15.41
C ALA A 84 -5.03 12.02 -15.52
N ARG A 85 -4.39 11.13 -16.27
CA ARG A 85 -2.93 11.11 -16.48
C ARG A 85 -2.50 11.78 -17.80
N ASN A 86 -3.43 12.25 -18.59
CA ASN A 86 -3.10 12.91 -19.84
C ASN A 86 -2.34 14.22 -19.57
N PRO A 87 -1.16 14.45 -20.21
CA PRO A 87 -0.38 15.69 -20.05
C PRO A 87 -1.15 16.97 -20.36
N GLU A 88 -2.14 16.92 -21.26
CA GLU A 88 -3.00 18.06 -21.56
C GLU A 88 -3.96 18.40 -20.40
N VAL A 89 -4.29 17.40 -19.57
CA VAL A 89 -5.16 17.54 -18.40
C VAL A 89 -4.35 17.83 -17.15
N ASP A 90 -3.24 17.12 -16.95
CA ASP A 90 -2.31 17.29 -15.82
C ASP A 90 -0.95 17.83 -16.32
N LYS A 91 -0.91 19.13 -16.60
CA LYS A 91 0.27 19.81 -17.17
C LYS A 91 1.50 19.80 -16.26
N LEU A 92 1.31 19.64 -14.95
CA LEU A 92 2.42 19.60 -13.99
C LEU A 92 3.05 18.21 -13.85
N ARG A 93 2.36 17.18 -14.33
CA ARG A 93 2.76 15.78 -14.13
C ARG A 93 4.16 15.46 -14.66
N SER A 94 4.51 15.91 -15.86
CA SER A 94 5.84 15.69 -16.43
C SER A 94 6.93 16.31 -15.57
N THR A 95 6.74 17.56 -15.17
CA THR A 95 7.68 18.27 -14.28
C THR A 95 7.83 17.56 -12.94
N VAL A 96 6.73 17.05 -12.37
CA VAL A 96 6.80 16.25 -11.14
C VAL A 96 7.62 14.99 -11.38
N LEU A 97 7.36 14.25 -12.46
CA LEU A 97 8.06 13.00 -12.75
C LEU A 97 9.56 13.19 -13.02
N ASP A 98 9.96 14.35 -13.54
CA ASP A 98 11.37 14.72 -13.75
C ASP A 98 12.12 15.01 -12.43
N ASN A 99 11.39 15.24 -11.35
CA ASN A 99 11.92 15.56 -10.02
C ASN A 99 11.78 14.41 -9.01
N VAL A 100 11.46 13.20 -9.48
CA VAL A 100 11.39 11.99 -8.65
C VAL A 100 12.44 10.97 -9.07
N SER A 101 12.98 10.26 -8.10
CA SER A 101 13.95 9.16 -8.26
C SER A 101 13.53 7.96 -7.41
N ASN A 102 14.25 6.85 -7.50
CA ASN A 102 13.98 5.60 -6.77
C ASN A 102 12.50 5.17 -6.86
N ARG A 103 11.89 5.39 -8.01
CA ARG A 103 10.45 5.19 -8.18
C ARG A 103 10.11 3.73 -8.37
N SER A 104 9.19 3.24 -7.55
CA SER A 104 8.53 1.96 -7.73
C SER A 104 7.01 2.11 -7.63
N ASN A 105 6.30 1.32 -8.42
CA ASN A 105 4.84 1.31 -8.47
C ASN A 105 4.40 -0.16 -8.53
N THR A 106 3.93 -0.69 -7.42
CA THR A 106 3.69 -2.13 -7.31
C THR A 106 2.30 -2.42 -6.77
N PRO A 107 1.44 -3.11 -7.51
CA PRO A 107 0.19 -3.66 -7.01
C PRO A 107 0.46 -4.94 -6.23
N TYR A 108 -0.17 -5.08 -5.08
CA TYR A 108 -0.10 -6.23 -4.21
C TYR A 108 -1.50 -6.78 -3.91
N GLU A 109 -1.68 -8.07 -4.15
CA GLU A 109 -2.85 -8.81 -3.67
C GLU A 109 -2.77 -8.98 -2.16
N GLN A 110 -3.84 -8.68 -1.44
CA GLN A 110 -3.90 -8.88 0.00
C GLN A 110 -4.15 -10.36 0.30
N ILE A 111 -3.12 -11.08 0.75
CA ILE A 111 -3.19 -12.53 1.03
C ILE A 111 -3.81 -12.82 2.40
N ALA A 112 -3.54 -11.93 3.37
CA ALA A 112 -4.15 -11.97 4.69
C ALA A 112 -4.26 -10.57 5.29
N VAL A 113 -5.33 -10.33 6.03
CA VAL A 113 -5.56 -9.09 6.77
C VAL A 113 -5.95 -9.46 8.19
N MET A 114 -5.36 -8.81 9.18
CA MET A 114 -5.67 -8.97 10.59
C MET A 114 -6.13 -7.64 11.18
N ASN A 115 -7.18 -7.72 12.02
CA ASN A 115 -7.78 -6.58 12.73
C ASN A 115 -8.27 -5.43 11.82
N ALA A 116 -8.64 -5.76 10.60
CA ALA A 116 -9.23 -4.86 9.62
C ALA A 116 -9.91 -5.67 8.53
N GLU A 117 -10.74 -5.00 7.73
CA GLU A 117 -11.21 -5.53 6.45
C GLU A 117 -10.22 -5.14 5.34
N SER A 118 -10.23 -5.88 4.22
CA SER A 118 -9.34 -5.59 3.10
C SER A 118 -9.59 -4.20 2.48
N SER A 119 -10.80 -3.69 2.62
CA SER A 119 -11.25 -2.38 2.15
C SER A 119 -10.98 -1.24 3.13
N ASP A 120 -10.58 -1.52 4.37
CA ASP A 120 -10.32 -0.46 5.35
C ASP A 120 -9.16 0.43 4.91
N VAL A 121 -9.37 1.73 4.96
CA VAL A 121 -8.41 2.71 4.48
C VAL A 121 -7.18 2.77 5.38
N PRO A 122 -5.96 2.66 4.84
CA PRO A 122 -4.73 2.87 5.60
C PRO A 122 -4.56 4.35 5.95
N ASN A 123 -5.01 4.76 7.14
CA ASN A 123 -5.01 6.17 7.56
C ASN A 123 -4.50 6.41 8.99
N SER A 124 -3.88 5.43 9.63
CA SER A 124 -3.24 5.62 10.94
C SER A 124 -2.07 6.58 10.83
N GLU A 125 -1.86 7.41 11.87
CA GLU A 125 -0.78 8.40 11.92
C GLU A 125 0.59 7.77 11.67
N MET A 126 0.81 6.57 12.18
CA MET A 126 2.04 5.80 12.00
C MET A 126 1.76 4.46 11.32
N ALA A 127 2.71 4.02 10.52
CA ALA A 127 2.69 2.69 9.91
C ALA A 127 4.09 2.08 9.83
N LEU A 128 4.14 0.76 9.68
CA LEU A 128 5.35 0.01 9.36
C LEU A 128 5.19 -0.63 7.98
N GLY A 129 6.25 -0.55 7.18
CA GLY A 129 6.35 -1.24 5.90
C GLY A 129 7.57 -2.16 5.90
N LEU A 130 7.40 -3.40 5.45
CA LEU A 130 8.46 -4.37 5.30
C LEU A 130 8.30 -5.11 3.98
N GLN A 131 9.36 -5.18 3.19
CA GLN A 131 9.37 -5.94 1.94
C GLN A 131 10.34 -7.10 2.05
N PHE A 132 9.95 -8.25 1.48
CA PHE A 132 10.78 -9.44 1.50
C PHE A 132 10.50 -10.37 0.31
N ASN A 133 11.46 -11.25 0.03
CA ASN A 133 11.28 -12.39 -0.85
C ASN A 133 11.21 -13.67 -0.01
N SER A 134 10.54 -14.68 -0.52
CA SER A 134 10.48 -15.98 0.12
C SER A 134 10.35 -17.08 -0.93
N GLU A 135 11.06 -18.17 -0.73
CA GLU A 135 10.89 -19.40 -1.51
C GLU A 135 9.82 -20.32 -0.89
N GLU A 136 9.27 -19.94 0.26
CA GLU A 136 8.20 -20.70 0.91
C GLU A 136 6.90 -20.64 0.09
N SER A 137 6.04 -21.63 0.28
CA SER A 137 4.68 -21.59 -0.29
C SER A 137 3.86 -20.44 0.31
N ILE A 138 2.87 -19.97 -0.42
CA ILE A 138 1.93 -18.93 0.05
C ILE A 138 1.31 -19.32 1.39
N ASP A 139 0.91 -20.58 1.52
CA ASP A 139 0.28 -21.08 2.76
C ASP A 139 1.26 -21.06 3.94
N SER A 140 2.54 -21.37 3.71
CA SER A 140 3.57 -21.31 4.75
C SER A 140 3.80 -19.88 5.23
N VAL A 141 3.96 -18.93 4.29
CA VAL A 141 4.13 -17.50 4.62
C VAL A 141 2.89 -16.96 5.36
N LYS A 142 1.69 -17.31 4.89
CA LYS A 142 0.42 -16.93 5.53
C LYS A 142 0.28 -17.51 6.93
N GLN A 143 0.65 -18.79 7.13
CA GLN A 143 0.60 -19.42 8.45
C GLN A 143 1.57 -18.74 9.42
N ARG A 144 2.79 -18.45 8.97
CA ARG A 144 3.78 -17.72 9.78
C ARG A 144 3.26 -16.34 10.18
N PHE A 145 2.75 -15.58 9.21
CA PHE A 145 2.11 -14.28 9.47
C PHE A 145 1.03 -14.42 10.55
N SER A 146 0.13 -15.38 10.42
CA SER A 146 -0.94 -15.60 11.38
C SER A 146 -0.41 -15.94 12.78
N ASN A 147 0.67 -16.71 12.86
CA ASN A 147 1.27 -17.07 14.14
C ASN A 147 1.98 -15.88 14.81
N VAL A 148 2.78 -15.13 14.05
CA VAL A 148 3.55 -13.99 14.56
C VAL A 148 2.61 -12.88 15.03
N PHE A 149 1.54 -12.59 14.27
CA PHE A 149 0.62 -11.50 14.58
C PHE A 149 -0.62 -11.91 15.39
N ALA A 150 -0.68 -13.15 15.91
CA ALA A 150 -1.86 -13.68 16.62
C ALA A 150 -2.31 -12.82 17.82
N GLY A 151 -1.40 -12.10 18.47
CA GLY A 151 -1.70 -11.18 19.59
C GLY A 151 -1.74 -9.69 19.21
N CYS A 152 -1.53 -9.37 17.94
CA CYS A 152 -1.54 -7.98 17.47
C CYS A 152 -2.96 -7.42 17.52
N THR A 153 -3.12 -6.16 17.96
CA THR A 153 -4.40 -5.46 17.95
C THR A 153 -4.48 -4.39 16.86
N ASN A 154 -3.35 -4.12 16.20
CA ASN A 154 -3.28 -3.19 15.09
C ASN A 154 -3.67 -3.86 13.75
N SER A 155 -4.11 -3.05 12.79
CA SER A 155 -4.37 -3.54 11.45
C SER A 155 -3.06 -3.91 10.75
N VAL A 156 -2.93 -5.17 10.31
CA VAL A 156 -1.75 -5.64 9.58
C VAL A 156 -2.18 -6.40 8.33
N ARG A 157 -1.50 -6.13 7.23
CA ARG A 157 -1.75 -6.73 5.92
C ARG A 157 -0.51 -7.46 5.44
N LEU A 158 -0.68 -8.71 5.06
CA LEU A 158 0.27 -9.48 4.29
C LEU A 158 -0.15 -9.45 2.83
N CYS A 159 0.70 -8.91 1.99
CA CYS A 159 0.40 -8.71 0.58
C CYS A 159 1.46 -9.36 -0.29
N ARG A 160 1.04 -9.91 -1.44
CA ARG A 160 1.92 -10.51 -2.44
C ARG A 160 1.84 -9.72 -3.75
N ARG A 161 2.97 -9.47 -4.38
CA ARG A 161 3.05 -8.76 -5.65
C ARG A 161 2.16 -9.43 -6.71
N SER A 162 1.26 -8.66 -7.30
CA SER A 162 0.47 -9.11 -8.44
C SER A 162 1.34 -9.17 -9.70
N GLY A 163 1.34 -10.32 -10.38
CA GLY A 163 2.17 -10.56 -11.57
C GLY A 163 1.73 -9.81 -12.84
N SER A 164 0.63 -9.07 -12.79
CA SER A 164 -0.06 -8.58 -13.99
C SER A 164 0.21 -7.12 -14.36
N HIS A 165 1.04 -6.37 -13.63
CA HIS A 165 1.27 -4.96 -13.92
C HIS A 165 2.53 -4.72 -14.76
N ILE A 166 2.40 -3.87 -15.81
CA ILE A 166 3.41 -3.59 -16.84
C ILE A 166 4.72 -2.97 -16.28
N ASN A 167 4.67 -2.36 -15.09
CA ASN A 167 5.79 -1.70 -14.44
C ASN A 167 6.16 -2.37 -13.12
N VAL A 168 5.98 -3.68 -13.01
CA VAL A 168 6.49 -4.40 -11.86
C VAL A 168 8.00 -4.27 -11.89
N SER A 169 8.50 -3.29 -11.15
CA SER A 169 9.91 -3.15 -10.85
C SER A 169 10.41 -4.43 -10.18
N GLN A 170 11.72 -4.57 -10.03
CA GLN A 170 12.35 -5.68 -9.32
C GLN A 170 12.09 -5.63 -7.80
N GLU A 171 10.87 -5.21 -7.43
CA GLU A 171 10.43 -5.12 -6.05
C GLU A 171 10.29 -6.51 -5.44
N PRO A 172 10.56 -6.66 -4.15
CA PRO A 172 10.33 -7.91 -3.44
C PRO A 172 8.91 -8.44 -3.63
N GLU A 173 8.79 -9.77 -3.58
CA GLU A 173 7.52 -10.45 -3.84
C GLU A 173 6.45 -10.14 -2.80
N TRP A 174 6.88 -9.91 -1.55
CA TRP A 174 5.99 -9.72 -0.41
C TRP A 174 6.09 -8.31 0.15
N TYR A 175 4.96 -7.80 0.61
CA TYR A 175 4.86 -6.54 1.33
C TYR A 175 4.00 -6.73 2.58
N LEU A 176 4.60 -6.52 3.74
CA LEU A 176 3.93 -6.47 5.02
C LEU A 176 3.71 -5.00 5.39
N PHE A 177 2.46 -4.62 5.61
CA PHE A 177 2.08 -3.26 5.96
C PHE A 177 1.21 -3.27 7.22
N GLY A 178 1.66 -2.58 8.27
CA GLY A 178 0.95 -2.47 9.55
C GLY A 178 0.68 -1.03 9.92
N GLN A 179 -0.55 -0.75 10.31
CA GLN A 179 -0.94 0.53 10.89
C GLN A 179 -0.69 0.46 12.40
N ILE A 180 -0.03 1.47 12.96
CA ILE A 180 0.32 1.51 14.39
C ILE A 180 -0.52 2.59 15.06
N SER A 181 -1.15 2.25 16.19
CA SER A 181 -1.70 3.25 17.10
C SER A 181 -0.65 3.61 18.17
N GLU A 182 -0.59 4.88 18.58
CA GLU A 182 0.36 5.35 19.60
C GLU A 182 0.26 4.60 20.92
N SER A 183 -0.91 4.01 21.21
CA SER A 183 -1.17 3.30 22.46
C SER A 183 -0.65 1.84 22.47
N ASN A 184 -0.15 1.30 21.36
CA ASN A 184 0.15 -0.12 21.27
C ASN A 184 1.38 -0.41 20.40
N ASN A 185 2.54 -0.50 21.04
CA ASN A 185 3.85 -0.64 20.39
C ASN A 185 4.22 -2.11 20.06
N ASP A 186 3.30 -3.08 20.25
CA ASP A 186 3.60 -4.52 20.11
C ASP A 186 3.96 -4.94 18.66
N CYS A 187 3.47 -4.20 17.67
CA CYS A 187 3.70 -4.56 16.28
C CYS A 187 5.16 -4.47 15.84
N SER A 188 5.98 -3.57 16.37
CA SER A 188 7.36 -3.42 15.91
C SER A 188 8.22 -4.66 16.20
N GLY A 189 8.00 -5.32 17.34
CA GLY A 189 8.63 -6.60 17.67
C GLY A 189 8.25 -7.71 16.70
N MET A 190 6.97 -7.80 16.35
CA MET A 190 6.43 -8.79 15.41
C MET A 190 6.96 -8.55 13.98
N PHE A 191 7.08 -7.29 13.54
CA PHE A 191 7.73 -6.95 12.28
C PHE A 191 9.21 -7.33 12.28
N SER A 192 9.90 -7.11 13.39
CA SER A 192 11.32 -7.50 13.56
C SER A 192 11.48 -9.02 13.52
N GLU A 193 10.54 -9.79 14.09
CA GLU A 193 10.54 -11.25 14.02
C GLU A 193 10.39 -11.73 12.58
N MET A 194 9.44 -11.18 11.81
CA MET A 194 9.29 -11.49 10.39
C MET A 194 10.55 -11.13 9.61
N ALA A 195 11.13 -9.95 9.84
CA ALA A 195 12.34 -9.50 9.19
C ALA A 195 13.52 -10.44 9.47
N THR A 196 13.71 -10.85 10.71
CA THR A 196 14.77 -11.78 11.11
C THR A 196 14.60 -13.14 10.44
N HIS A 197 13.35 -13.65 10.37
CA HIS A 197 13.08 -14.95 9.76
C HIS A 197 13.46 -14.99 8.27
N TYR A 198 13.16 -13.93 7.53
CA TYR A 198 13.45 -13.86 6.10
C TYR A 198 14.84 -13.30 5.76
N GLU A 199 15.75 -13.26 6.73
CA GLU A 199 17.15 -12.79 6.59
C GLU A 199 17.25 -11.44 5.88
N MET A 200 16.31 -10.56 6.15
CA MET A 200 16.22 -9.29 5.45
C MET A 200 17.26 -8.32 5.96
N ASP A 201 18.00 -7.78 5.04
CA ASP A 201 18.68 -6.51 5.22
C ASP A 201 17.59 -5.45 5.43
N LEU A 202 17.38 -5.07 6.69
CA LEU A 202 16.16 -4.42 7.18
C LEU A 202 15.79 -3.18 6.37
N SER A 203 14.93 -3.34 5.43
CA SER A 203 14.15 -2.23 4.87
C SER A 203 12.83 -2.02 5.62
N GLN A 204 12.79 -2.37 6.92
CA GLN A 204 11.68 -1.96 7.75
C GLN A 204 11.64 -0.44 7.81
N GLN A 205 10.58 0.13 7.28
CA GLN A 205 10.39 1.56 7.26
C GLN A 205 9.28 1.95 8.22
N THR A 206 9.62 2.87 9.13
CA THR A 206 8.63 3.57 9.92
C THR A 206 8.09 4.72 9.09
N LEU A 207 6.77 4.75 8.91
CA LEU A 207 6.08 5.68 8.04
C LEU A 207 5.19 6.60 8.90
N LYS A 208 5.20 7.89 8.58
CA LYS A 208 4.32 8.88 9.18
C LYS A 208 3.31 9.38 8.13
N LEU A 209 2.03 9.30 8.46
CA LEU A 209 0.97 9.78 7.59
C LEU A 209 1.08 11.29 7.39
N ARG A 210 1.04 11.72 6.13
CA ARG A 210 0.96 13.13 5.74
C ARG A 210 -0.49 13.54 5.43
N VAL A 211 -1.15 12.77 4.58
CA VAL A 211 -2.53 13.05 4.14
C VAL A 211 -3.22 11.76 3.68
N SER A 212 -4.55 11.71 3.82
CA SER A 212 -5.38 10.61 3.30
C SER A 212 -6.63 11.14 2.63
N PHE A 213 -7.01 10.52 1.52
CA PHE A 213 -8.21 10.80 0.72
C PHE A 213 -9.01 9.51 0.54
N ASN A 214 -10.31 9.61 0.60
CA ASN A 214 -11.25 8.49 0.43
C ASN A 214 -12.27 8.81 -0.65
N ALA A 215 -12.80 7.73 -1.30
CA ALA A 215 -13.92 7.82 -2.22
C ALA A 215 -15.24 8.13 -1.50
#